data_35bb064c718e8c996a7c5972abb6a6ca
#
_entry.id   35bb064c718e8c996a7c5972abb6a6ca
#
_cell.length_a   1.000
_cell.length_b   1.000
_cell.length_c   1.000
_cell.angle_alpha   90.00
_cell.angle_beta   90.00
_cell.angle_gamma   90.00
#
_symmetry.space_group_name_H-M   'P 1'
#
loop_
_entity.id
_entity.type
_entity.pdbx_description
1 polymer ?
#
loop_
_entity_poly.entity_id
_entity_poly.type
_entity_poly.pdbx_seq_one_letter_code
_entity_poly.pdbx_strand_id
1 'polypeptide(L)'
;MANFNAFGTADGGGGQLIGVEFLCDKATADTSQLGDWEKSNLTDTSKILGIVIHELIHIEQNTAPANTLLARSINEGAADFISELVLGYNLNARIHEYGNAHEKELWEKFRKQMDGENTEEWLYNGFDPNRGYPQDLGYYMGYRICQAYYQKAADKKQAVKDILEIQDFNAFLAKSGYEGGLK
;
A
#
# COMPACT_ATOMS: atom_id res chain seq x y z
N MET A 1 -12.33 3.86 -25.54
CA MET A 1 -11.24 4.54 -24.81
C MET A 1 -11.07 3.79 -23.50
N ALA A 2 -9.85 3.40 -23.15
CA ALA A 2 -9.56 2.80 -21.86
C ALA A 2 -9.91 3.80 -20.75
N ASN A 3 -10.51 3.32 -19.67
CA ASN A 3 -10.91 4.19 -18.56
C ASN A 3 -9.93 3.95 -17.41
N PHE A 4 -8.78 4.61 -17.47
CA PHE A 4 -7.70 4.50 -16.50
C PHE A 4 -8.11 5.02 -15.12
N ASN A 5 -8.84 4.22 -14.34
CA ASN A 5 -9.32 4.65 -13.02
C ASN A 5 -8.51 4.06 -11.85
N ALA A 6 -8.19 2.76 -11.91
CA ALA A 6 -7.44 2.07 -10.86
C ALA A 6 -6.78 0.80 -11.41
N PHE A 7 -5.68 0.38 -10.81
CA PHE A 7 -5.05 -0.92 -11.09
C PHE A 7 -5.95 -2.08 -10.68
N GLY A 8 -6.54 -1.96 -9.51
CA GLY A 8 -7.51 -2.88 -8.95
C GLY A 8 -8.34 -2.17 -7.90
N THR A 9 -9.47 -2.76 -7.56
CA THR A 9 -10.31 -2.32 -6.45
C THR A 9 -11.26 -3.43 -6.03
N ALA A 10 -11.54 -3.53 -4.74
CA ALA A 10 -12.62 -4.35 -4.21
C ALA A 10 -13.95 -3.63 -4.40
N ASP A 11 -14.99 -4.31 -4.87
CA ASP A 11 -16.30 -3.72 -5.18
C ASP A 11 -17.26 -3.63 -3.99
N GLY A 12 -16.79 -4.03 -2.79
CA GLY A 12 -17.61 -4.09 -1.57
C GLY A 12 -18.66 -5.21 -1.55
N GLY A 13 -18.83 -5.94 -2.66
CA GLY A 13 -19.69 -7.10 -2.79
C GLY A 13 -18.95 -8.44 -2.85
N GLY A 14 -17.65 -8.43 -2.56
CA GLY A 14 -16.76 -9.60 -2.65
C GLY A 14 -16.19 -9.84 -4.04
N GLY A 15 -16.39 -8.88 -4.98
CA GLY A 15 -15.79 -8.90 -6.31
C GLY A 15 -14.52 -8.04 -6.39
N GLN A 16 -13.78 -8.26 -7.46
CA GLN A 16 -12.60 -7.45 -7.81
C GLN A 16 -12.74 -6.88 -9.21
N LEU A 17 -12.33 -5.64 -9.38
CA LEU A 17 -12.18 -4.99 -10.67
C LEU A 17 -10.69 -4.77 -10.93
N ILE A 18 -10.18 -5.26 -12.06
CA ILE A 18 -8.78 -5.09 -12.46
C ILE A 18 -8.73 -4.20 -13.70
N GLY A 19 -7.98 -3.12 -13.62
CA GLY A 19 -7.70 -2.20 -14.71
C GLY A 19 -6.70 -2.82 -15.69
N VAL A 20 -7.17 -3.69 -16.57
CA VAL A 20 -6.31 -4.40 -17.53
C VAL A 20 -5.57 -3.46 -18.48
N GLU A 21 -6.06 -2.26 -18.66
CA GLU A 21 -5.44 -1.19 -19.45
C GLU A 21 -4.09 -0.71 -18.89
N PHE A 22 -3.84 -0.94 -17.61
CA PHE A 22 -2.53 -0.67 -16.99
C PHE A 22 -1.54 -1.82 -17.19
N LEU A 23 -2.02 -2.99 -17.58
CA LEU A 23 -1.22 -4.21 -17.70
C LEU A 23 -0.77 -4.39 -19.15
N CYS A 24 0.53 -4.24 -19.39
CA CYS A 24 1.09 -4.41 -20.73
C CYS A 24 2.54 -4.91 -20.65
N ASP A 25 3.02 -5.46 -21.75
CA ASP A 25 4.46 -5.60 -21.94
C ASP A 25 5.04 -4.24 -22.35
N LYS A 26 5.70 -3.58 -21.41
CA LYS A 26 6.27 -2.24 -21.61
C LYS A 26 7.30 -2.17 -22.76
N ALA A 27 7.92 -3.30 -23.08
CA ALA A 27 8.94 -3.35 -24.14
C ALA A 27 8.31 -3.28 -25.54
N THR A 28 7.06 -3.73 -25.68
CA THR A 28 6.38 -3.85 -26.96
C THR A 28 5.13 -2.98 -27.10
N ALA A 29 4.67 -2.40 -25.99
CA ALA A 29 3.47 -1.55 -26.00
C ALA A 29 3.67 -0.25 -26.77
N ASP A 30 2.72 0.06 -27.67
CA ASP A 30 2.67 1.40 -28.29
C ASP A 30 2.09 2.41 -27.30
N THR A 31 2.97 3.23 -26.73
CA THR A 31 2.62 4.28 -25.77
C THR A 31 2.55 5.66 -26.38
N SER A 32 2.58 5.78 -27.72
CA SER A 32 2.66 7.07 -28.43
C SER A 32 1.47 7.99 -28.15
N GLN A 33 0.32 7.41 -27.82
CA GLN A 33 -0.94 8.14 -27.54
C GLN A 33 -1.19 8.37 -26.04
N LEU A 34 -0.28 7.89 -25.16
CA LEU A 34 -0.44 7.99 -23.71
C LEU A 34 0.27 9.23 -23.17
N GLY A 35 -0.35 9.89 -22.19
CA GLY A 35 0.28 10.95 -21.41
C GLY A 35 1.29 10.42 -20.40
N ASP A 36 1.98 11.33 -19.70
CA ASP A 36 3.03 10.94 -18.74
C ASP A 36 2.47 10.18 -17.55
N TRP A 37 1.26 10.52 -17.11
CA TRP A 37 0.60 9.82 -16.02
C TRP A 37 0.29 8.37 -16.41
N GLU A 38 -0.33 8.12 -17.56
CA GLU A 38 -0.63 6.77 -18.03
C GLU A 38 0.65 5.96 -18.20
N LYS A 39 1.68 6.53 -18.85
CA LYS A 39 2.98 5.87 -19.03
C LYS A 39 3.63 5.49 -17.70
N SER A 40 3.53 6.35 -16.68
CA SER A 40 4.12 6.08 -15.36
C SER A 40 3.42 4.94 -14.63
N ASN A 41 2.13 4.75 -14.89
CA ASN A 41 1.30 3.72 -14.25
C ASN A 41 1.23 2.40 -15.04
N LEU A 42 1.75 2.32 -16.25
CA LEU A 42 1.85 1.04 -16.96
C LEU A 42 2.70 0.07 -16.16
N THR A 43 2.24 -1.16 -16.04
CA THR A 43 2.95 -2.23 -15.34
C THR A 43 2.95 -3.52 -16.13
N ASP A 44 3.93 -4.37 -15.87
CA ASP A 44 4.05 -5.66 -16.54
C ASP A 44 2.93 -6.61 -16.13
N THR A 45 2.44 -7.40 -17.10
CA THR A 45 1.38 -8.40 -16.88
C THR A 45 1.75 -9.43 -15.82
N SER A 46 3.05 -9.68 -15.58
CA SER A 46 3.50 -10.55 -14.49
C SER A 46 3.10 -10.06 -13.09
N LYS A 47 2.72 -8.77 -12.96
CA LYS A 47 2.27 -8.18 -11.69
C LYS A 47 0.79 -8.44 -11.39
N ILE A 48 0.00 -8.97 -12.34
CA ILE A 48 -1.43 -9.16 -12.16
C ILE A 48 -1.77 -9.99 -10.92
N LEU A 49 -1.01 -11.05 -10.66
CA LEU A 49 -1.25 -11.90 -9.49
C LEU A 49 -1.10 -11.12 -8.18
N GLY A 50 -0.10 -10.24 -8.14
CA GLY A 50 0.13 -9.40 -6.97
C GLY A 50 -1.00 -8.40 -6.74
N ILE A 51 -1.49 -7.76 -7.81
CA ILE A 51 -2.63 -6.84 -7.74
C ILE A 51 -3.88 -7.59 -7.24
N VAL A 52 -4.15 -8.76 -7.80
CA VAL A 52 -5.29 -9.60 -7.38
C VAL A 52 -5.19 -9.96 -5.90
N ILE A 53 -4.03 -10.36 -5.41
CA ILE A 53 -3.85 -10.72 -3.99
C ILE A 53 -4.01 -9.49 -3.11
N HIS A 54 -3.44 -8.33 -3.48
CA HIS A 54 -3.61 -7.08 -2.74
C HIS A 54 -5.09 -6.74 -2.56
N GLU A 55 -5.88 -6.78 -3.63
CA GLU A 55 -7.31 -6.50 -3.56
C GLU A 55 -8.10 -7.57 -2.78
N LEU A 56 -7.68 -8.85 -2.83
CA LEU A 56 -8.26 -9.90 -2.00
C LEU A 56 -8.05 -9.62 -0.52
N ILE A 57 -6.89 -9.08 -0.13
CA ILE A 57 -6.66 -8.70 1.26
C ILE A 57 -7.66 -7.62 1.70
N HIS A 58 -7.96 -6.64 0.85
CA HIS A 58 -8.98 -5.63 1.17
C HIS A 58 -10.38 -6.24 1.40
N ILE A 59 -10.74 -7.29 0.65
CA ILE A 59 -11.99 -8.02 0.87
C ILE A 59 -12.00 -8.77 2.22
N GLU A 60 -10.86 -9.31 2.63
CA GLU A 60 -10.72 -10.02 3.90
C GLU A 60 -10.54 -9.09 5.11
N GLN A 61 -10.22 -7.84 4.91
CA GLN A 61 -10.10 -6.86 5.99
C GLN A 61 -11.45 -6.62 6.68
N ASN A 62 -11.52 -6.90 7.97
CA ASN A 62 -12.66 -6.61 8.84
C ASN A 62 -12.23 -5.62 9.92
N THR A 63 -11.78 -4.44 9.50
CA THR A 63 -11.23 -3.41 10.38
C THR A 63 -12.29 -2.38 10.76
N ALA A 64 -12.01 -1.60 11.81
CA ALA A 64 -12.77 -0.39 12.09
C ALA A 64 -12.70 0.61 10.91
N PRO A 65 -13.65 1.58 10.79
CA PRO A 65 -13.60 2.58 9.73
C PRO A 65 -12.28 3.34 9.67
N ALA A 66 -11.64 3.37 8.51
CA ALA A 66 -10.34 4.00 8.29
C ALA A 66 -10.50 5.49 7.96
N ASN A 67 -10.79 6.32 8.98
CA ASN A 67 -11.05 7.74 8.80
C ASN A 67 -9.81 8.63 8.94
N THR A 68 -8.73 8.11 9.53
CA THR A 68 -7.47 8.86 9.71
C THR A 68 -6.41 8.44 8.71
N LEU A 69 -5.39 9.27 8.52
CA LEU A 69 -4.22 8.93 7.71
C LEU A 69 -3.56 7.64 8.22
N LEU A 70 -3.42 7.48 9.55
CA LEU A 70 -2.88 6.24 10.15
C LEU A 70 -3.68 5.02 9.72
N ALA A 71 -5.00 5.07 9.89
CA ALA A 71 -5.88 3.94 9.61
C ALA A 71 -5.83 3.55 8.12
N ARG A 72 -5.91 4.53 7.22
CA ARG A 72 -5.83 4.31 5.77
C ARG A 72 -4.47 3.76 5.37
N SER A 73 -3.39 4.33 5.90
CA SER A 73 -2.03 3.84 5.63
C SER A 73 -1.83 2.41 6.12
N ILE A 74 -2.34 2.06 7.30
CA ILE A 74 -2.26 0.68 7.82
C ILE A 74 -3.08 -0.27 6.95
N ASN A 75 -4.29 0.10 6.49
CA ASN A 75 -5.09 -0.77 5.63
C ASN A 75 -4.38 -1.08 4.31
N GLU A 76 -3.87 -0.06 3.61
CA GLU A 76 -3.12 -0.24 2.38
C GLU A 76 -1.80 -1.00 2.61
N GLY A 77 -1.06 -0.61 3.64
CA GLY A 77 0.20 -1.26 3.98
C GLY A 77 0.04 -2.70 4.47
N ALA A 78 -1.10 -3.05 5.09
CA ALA A 78 -1.44 -4.41 5.44
C ALA A 78 -1.68 -5.28 4.21
N ALA A 79 -2.38 -4.73 3.19
CA ALA A 79 -2.59 -5.42 1.92
C ALA A 79 -1.26 -5.70 1.22
N ASP A 80 -0.35 -4.73 1.17
CA ASP A 80 1.00 -4.92 0.62
C ASP A 80 1.81 -5.95 1.43
N PHE A 81 1.79 -5.84 2.77
CA PHE A 81 2.57 -6.71 3.65
C PHE A 81 2.14 -8.18 3.56
N ILE A 82 0.83 -8.43 3.63
CA ILE A 82 0.30 -9.80 3.55
C ILE A 82 0.49 -10.35 2.13
N SER A 83 0.32 -9.52 1.09
CA SER A 83 0.62 -9.92 -0.29
C SER A 83 2.06 -10.37 -0.45
N GLU A 84 3.02 -9.65 0.13
CA GLU A 84 4.43 -10.05 0.13
C GLU A 84 4.67 -11.37 0.87
N LEU A 85 4.00 -11.62 2.01
CA LEU A 85 4.09 -12.90 2.70
C LEU A 85 3.61 -14.07 1.82
N VAL A 86 2.62 -13.84 0.97
CA VAL A 86 2.05 -14.86 0.06
C VAL A 86 2.92 -15.06 -1.17
N LEU A 87 3.41 -13.96 -1.75
CA LEU A 87 4.10 -13.97 -3.05
C LEU A 87 5.62 -14.17 -2.93
N GLY A 88 6.22 -13.80 -1.80
CA GLY A 88 7.66 -13.77 -1.61
C GLY A 88 8.37 -12.57 -2.28
N TYR A 89 7.62 -11.60 -2.81
CA TYR A 89 8.16 -10.35 -3.38
C TYR A 89 7.22 -9.18 -3.12
N ASN A 90 7.78 -7.97 -3.04
CA ASN A 90 7.02 -6.73 -2.82
C ASN A 90 6.53 -6.14 -4.14
N LEU A 91 5.23 -5.78 -4.20
CA LEU A 91 4.62 -5.14 -5.37
C LEU A 91 5.14 -3.72 -5.58
N ASN A 92 5.34 -3.00 -4.48
CA ASN A 92 5.70 -1.59 -4.43
C ASN A 92 7.19 -1.36 -4.15
N ALA A 93 8.07 -2.21 -4.73
CA ALA A 93 9.52 -2.20 -4.48
C ALA A 93 10.15 -0.80 -4.57
N ARG A 94 9.71 0.04 -5.53
CA ARG A 94 10.22 1.42 -5.70
C ARG A 94 9.88 2.31 -4.49
N ILE A 95 8.67 2.17 -3.93
CA ILE A 95 8.25 2.91 -2.74
C ILE A 95 9.09 2.46 -1.55
N HIS A 96 9.33 1.16 -1.44
CA HIS A 96 10.16 0.57 -0.37
C HIS A 96 11.64 0.95 -0.46
N GLU A 97 12.20 1.01 -1.67
CA GLU A 97 13.58 1.47 -1.87
C GLU A 97 13.79 2.89 -1.32
N TYR A 98 12.91 3.81 -1.69
CA TYR A 98 12.94 5.17 -1.19
C TYR A 98 12.65 5.23 0.31
N GLY A 99 11.60 4.55 0.75
CA GLY A 99 11.15 4.52 2.13
C GLY A 99 12.22 4.01 3.09
N ASN A 100 12.91 2.93 2.75
CA ASN A 100 13.99 2.37 3.56
C ASN A 100 15.18 3.34 3.71
N ALA A 101 15.48 4.12 2.66
CA ALA A 101 16.55 5.12 2.71
C ALA A 101 16.18 6.34 3.58
N HIS A 102 14.89 6.63 3.76
CA HIS A 102 14.39 7.84 4.42
C HIS A 102 13.46 7.53 5.61
N GLU A 103 13.45 6.30 6.13
CA GLU A 103 12.44 5.79 7.06
C GLU A 103 12.24 6.68 8.28
N LYS A 104 13.33 7.11 8.91
CA LYS A 104 13.28 7.96 10.09
C LYS A 104 12.67 9.33 9.80
N GLU A 105 13.05 9.94 8.69
CA GLU A 105 12.53 11.25 8.26
C GLU A 105 11.05 11.15 7.93
N LEU A 106 10.66 10.11 7.18
CA LEU A 106 9.27 9.85 6.84
C LEU A 106 8.42 9.63 8.09
N TRP A 107 8.91 8.85 9.05
CA TRP A 107 8.21 8.65 10.31
C TRP A 107 8.02 9.94 11.10
N GLU A 108 9.07 10.77 11.23
CA GLU A 108 8.98 12.06 11.94
C GLU A 108 7.97 13.02 11.28
N LYS A 109 7.79 12.93 9.97
CA LYS A 109 6.77 13.69 9.24
C LYS A 109 5.39 13.06 9.41
N PHE A 110 5.27 11.75 9.20
CA PHE A 110 4.02 10.99 9.25
C PHE A 110 3.33 11.11 10.61
N ARG A 111 4.06 10.87 11.70
CA ARG A 111 3.50 10.89 13.06
C ARG A 111 2.90 12.23 13.50
N LYS A 112 3.25 13.32 12.84
CA LYS A 112 2.65 14.65 13.10
C LYS A 112 1.29 14.85 12.43
N GLN A 113 0.99 14.01 11.43
CA GLN A 113 -0.20 14.15 10.58
C GLN A 113 -1.15 12.94 10.72
N MET A 114 -0.66 11.82 11.25
CA MET A 114 -1.30 10.51 11.18
C MET A 114 -2.70 10.44 11.84
N ASP A 115 -2.98 11.30 12.82
CA ASP A 115 -4.28 11.35 13.49
C ASP A 115 -5.32 12.18 12.73
N GLY A 116 -4.89 12.93 11.70
CA GLY A 116 -5.76 13.72 10.83
C GLY A 116 -6.37 12.90 9.69
N GLU A 117 -7.35 13.49 9.01
CA GLU A 117 -8.04 12.87 7.86
C GLU A 117 -7.39 13.18 6.51
N ASN A 118 -6.49 14.18 6.47
CA ASN A 118 -5.81 14.58 5.24
C ASN A 118 -4.77 13.55 4.82
N THR A 119 -4.93 13.01 3.62
CA THR A 119 -4.04 11.99 3.03
C THR A 119 -3.23 12.50 1.85
N GLU A 120 -3.41 13.74 1.40
CA GLU A 120 -2.89 14.26 0.11
C GLU A 120 -1.38 14.11 -0.08
N GLU A 121 -0.59 14.19 0.99
CA GLU A 121 0.86 14.00 0.89
C GLU A 121 1.30 12.53 0.93
N TRP A 122 0.39 11.61 1.32
CA TRP A 122 0.74 10.24 1.69
C TRP A 122 0.07 9.15 0.89
N LEU A 123 -1.18 9.36 0.46
CA LEU A 123 -2.00 8.35 -0.21
C LEU A 123 -2.78 8.99 -1.35
N TYR A 124 -2.97 8.22 -2.43
CA TYR A 124 -3.80 8.60 -3.59
C TYR A 124 -3.38 9.92 -4.22
N ASN A 125 -2.11 10.27 -4.07
CA ASN A 125 -1.60 11.60 -4.40
C ASN A 125 -1.03 11.73 -5.82
N GLY A 126 -1.27 10.72 -6.66
CA GLY A 126 -1.02 10.75 -8.09
C GLY A 126 0.44 10.98 -8.50
N PHE A 127 0.66 10.91 -9.81
CA PHE A 127 1.97 11.17 -10.39
C PHE A 127 2.25 12.68 -10.46
N ASP A 128 3.38 13.11 -9.88
CA ASP A 128 3.93 14.45 -10.02
C ASP A 128 5.43 14.34 -10.35
N PRO A 129 5.85 14.66 -11.59
CA PRO A 129 7.24 14.55 -12.00
C PRO A 129 8.19 15.48 -11.24
N ASN A 130 7.66 16.53 -10.60
CA ASN A 130 8.45 17.53 -9.87
C ASN A 130 8.59 17.23 -8.38
N ARG A 131 7.88 16.20 -7.87
CA ARG A 131 7.85 15.88 -6.44
C ARG A 131 9.20 15.44 -5.87
N GLY A 132 10.05 14.79 -6.67
CA GLY A 132 11.37 14.33 -6.25
C GLY A 132 11.38 13.09 -5.34
N TYR A 133 10.19 12.53 -4.99
CA TYR A 133 10.02 11.31 -4.22
C TYR A 133 8.81 10.51 -4.73
N PRO A 134 8.70 9.21 -4.44
CA PRO A 134 7.56 8.39 -4.88
C PRO A 134 6.23 8.89 -4.34
N GLN A 135 5.16 8.68 -5.12
CA GLN A 135 3.79 8.80 -4.63
C GLN A 135 3.49 7.71 -3.58
N ASP A 136 2.42 7.87 -2.84
CA ASP A 136 1.80 6.84 -1.99
C ASP A 136 2.72 6.29 -0.88
N LEU A 137 3.57 7.12 -0.30
CA LEU A 137 4.46 6.75 0.82
C LEU A 137 3.71 6.28 2.08
N GLY A 138 2.40 6.54 2.17
CA GLY A 138 1.54 6.00 3.22
C GLY A 138 1.46 4.47 3.19
N TYR A 139 1.52 3.84 2.00
CA TYR A 139 1.62 2.37 1.85
C TYR A 139 2.86 1.83 2.58
N TYR A 140 4.00 2.48 2.37
CA TYR A 140 5.24 2.13 3.06
C TYR A 140 5.11 2.26 4.58
N MET A 141 4.55 3.36 5.08
CA MET A 141 4.40 3.57 6.53
C MET A 141 3.51 2.50 7.16
N GLY A 142 2.37 2.22 6.55
CA GLY A 142 1.46 1.16 7.00
C GLY A 142 2.09 -0.23 6.96
N TYR A 143 2.80 -0.54 5.86
CA TYR A 143 3.54 -1.79 5.73
C TYR A 143 4.55 -1.97 6.87
N ARG A 144 5.36 -0.95 7.19
CA ARG A 144 6.38 -1.02 8.24
C ARG A 144 5.77 -1.22 9.63
N ILE A 145 4.61 -0.62 9.91
CA ILE A 145 3.86 -0.82 11.15
C ILE A 145 3.36 -2.26 11.25
N CYS A 146 2.76 -2.81 10.18
CA CYS A 146 2.32 -4.20 10.13
C CYS A 146 3.48 -5.18 10.26
N GLN A 147 4.59 -4.93 9.58
CA GLN A 147 5.80 -5.73 9.65
C GLN A 147 6.37 -5.77 11.08
N ALA A 148 6.43 -4.61 11.76
CA ALA A 148 6.91 -4.53 13.14
C ALA A 148 6.03 -5.36 14.08
N TYR A 149 4.69 -5.24 13.94
CA TYR A 149 3.75 -6.06 14.70
C TYR A 149 3.97 -7.55 14.47
N TYR A 150 4.01 -7.95 13.19
CA TYR A 150 4.21 -9.36 12.81
C TYR A 150 5.53 -9.92 13.31
N GLN A 151 6.64 -9.18 13.18
CA GLN A 151 7.95 -9.63 13.62
C GLN A 151 7.99 -9.92 15.15
N LYS A 152 7.33 -9.08 15.92
CA LYS A 152 7.25 -9.19 17.39
C LYS A 152 6.33 -10.30 17.88
N ALA A 153 5.31 -10.67 17.11
CA ALA A 153 4.34 -11.69 17.50
C ALA A 153 4.96 -13.08 17.52
N ALA A 154 4.67 -13.87 18.57
CA ALA A 154 5.10 -15.26 18.69
C ALA A 154 4.35 -16.19 17.72
N ASP A 155 3.04 -15.96 17.57
CA ASP A 155 2.18 -16.68 16.60
C ASP A 155 1.97 -15.84 15.36
N LYS A 156 2.58 -16.27 14.25
CA LYS A 156 2.53 -15.57 12.98
C LYS A 156 1.15 -15.65 12.31
N LYS A 157 0.43 -16.74 12.48
CA LYS A 157 -0.92 -16.88 11.94
C LYS A 157 -1.89 -15.95 12.66
N GLN A 158 -1.79 -15.91 13.99
CA GLN A 158 -2.59 -14.98 14.79
C GLN A 158 -2.25 -13.53 14.44
N ALA A 159 -0.97 -13.22 14.20
CA ALA A 159 -0.57 -11.88 13.82
C ALA A 159 -1.19 -11.42 12.48
N VAL A 160 -1.27 -12.31 11.48
CA VAL A 160 -1.97 -12.00 10.21
C VAL A 160 -3.46 -11.75 10.48
N LYS A 161 -4.10 -12.57 11.31
CA LYS A 161 -5.49 -12.35 11.66
C LYS A 161 -5.71 -11.03 12.39
N ASP A 162 -4.85 -10.70 13.34
CA ASP A 162 -4.91 -9.44 14.08
C ASP A 162 -4.77 -8.23 13.16
N ILE A 163 -3.92 -8.31 12.11
CA ILE A 163 -3.75 -7.27 11.09
C ILE A 163 -5.02 -7.12 10.25
N LEU A 164 -5.67 -8.22 9.89
CA LEU A 164 -6.92 -8.19 9.11
C LEU A 164 -8.13 -7.71 9.92
N GLU A 165 -8.09 -7.77 11.25
CA GLU A 165 -9.23 -7.50 12.13
C GLU A 165 -9.00 -6.29 13.06
N ILE A 166 -8.18 -5.32 12.68
CA ILE A 166 -7.84 -4.15 13.52
C ILE A 166 -9.11 -3.34 13.86
N GLN A 167 -9.43 -3.21 15.16
CA GLN A 167 -10.54 -2.41 15.64
C GLN A 167 -10.12 -1.06 16.26
N ASP A 168 -8.82 -0.90 16.57
CA ASP A 168 -8.24 0.34 17.08
C ASP A 168 -6.82 0.48 16.51
N PHE A 169 -6.67 1.38 15.54
CA PHE A 169 -5.40 1.59 14.82
C PHE A 169 -4.32 2.21 15.70
N ASN A 170 -4.69 3.07 16.66
CA ASN A 170 -3.73 3.65 17.60
C ASN A 170 -3.21 2.58 18.59
N ALA A 171 -4.11 1.74 19.11
CA ALA A 171 -3.71 0.62 19.94
C ALA A 171 -2.86 -0.40 19.16
N PHE A 172 -3.17 -0.64 17.89
CA PHE A 172 -2.37 -1.51 17.00
C PHE A 172 -0.96 -0.94 16.79
N LEU A 173 -0.84 0.35 16.47
CA LEU A 173 0.45 1.04 16.36
C LEU A 173 1.26 0.91 17.65
N ALA A 174 0.65 1.18 18.80
CA ALA A 174 1.33 1.05 20.10
C ALA A 174 1.81 -0.39 20.36
N LYS A 175 1.00 -1.41 20.03
CA LYS A 175 1.37 -2.83 20.15
C LYS A 175 2.49 -3.22 19.20
N SER A 176 2.53 -2.67 17.99
CA SER A 176 3.61 -2.90 17.02
C SER A 176 4.96 -2.48 17.57
N GLY A 177 4.98 -1.41 18.38
CA GLY A 177 6.18 -0.78 18.88
C GLY A 177 7.03 -0.11 17.81
N TYR A 178 6.42 0.20 16.65
CA TYR A 178 7.11 0.89 15.57
C TYR A 178 7.34 2.36 15.91
N GLU A 179 8.58 2.83 15.76
CA GLU A 179 9.01 4.20 16.06
C GLU A 179 9.97 4.76 14.98
N GLY A 180 9.73 4.41 13.72
CA GLY A 180 10.54 4.87 12.59
C GLY A 180 11.79 4.04 12.32
N GLY A 181 11.73 2.76 12.64
CA GLY A 181 12.75 1.75 12.36
C GLY A 181 12.42 0.44 13.05
N LEU A 182 12.77 -0.67 12.42
CA LEU A 182 12.72 -1.97 13.08
C LEU A 182 13.92 -2.11 14.02
N LYS A 183 13.66 -2.57 15.23
CA LYS A 183 14.71 -2.88 16.23
C LYS A 183 15.22 -4.27 16.03
#